data_706c41c5682a6e2baa783f5b18ce5261
#
_entry.id   706c41c5682a6e2baa783f5b18ce5261
#
_cell.length_a   1.000
_cell.length_b   1.000
_cell.length_c   1.000
_cell.angle_alpha   90.00
_cell.angle_beta   90.00
_cell.angle_gamma   90.00
#
_symmetry.space_group_name_H-M   'P 1'
#
loop_
_entity.id
_entity.type
_entity.pdbx_description
1 polymer ?
#
loop_
_entity_poly.entity_id
_entity_poly.type
_entity_poly.pdbx_seq_one_letter_code
_entity_poly.pdbx_strand_id
1 'polypeptide(L)'
;MIPRYARKEMVDIWEPATKFKIWYEIEAHACDAQAELGAIPKENAEAVWKAEDVEFDVDRIDEIEAVTKHDVIAFLTHLAEHVGSEEARFVHQGMTSSDVLDTCLNVQLVRAADILLTDLDKVLAALKKRAYEHKDTVRVGRSHGIHAEPTTMGLTFARFYAEMDRNKARLQAAREEVATGAISGAVGTFANIDPRVEEHVCKMLGLKPEPISTQVIPRDRHAMFFATLGVIASSIENVAIEIRHMQRTEVLEGAEFFSMGQKGSSAMPHKKNPVLTENLTGLARLVRMTVIPAMENVALWHERDISHSSVERGIGPDATVTLDFALNRLAGVVDKMIIYPENMLANMNKFPGLVMSQRVLLALTQAGVSREDAYAMVQRNALKVWEERVDFREQLLADKDVVAALGVDGINEKFDMGYHTKHVDTIFARVFGE
;
A
#
# COMPACT_ATOMS: atom_id res chain seq x y z
N MET A 1 -2.88 -5.35 17.59
CA MET A 1 -1.78 -5.98 16.77
C MET A 1 -1.64 -7.46 17.08
N ILE A 2 -1.37 -8.31 16.08
CA ILE A 2 -1.14 -9.75 16.26
C ILE A 2 0.35 -10.01 15.97
N PRO A 3 1.15 -10.55 16.91
CA PRO A 3 2.61 -10.74 16.72
C PRO A 3 2.96 -11.53 15.45
N ARG A 4 2.08 -12.44 15.03
CA ARG A 4 2.24 -13.22 13.79
C ARG A 4 2.31 -12.37 12.52
N TYR A 5 1.71 -11.17 12.53
CA TYR A 5 1.60 -10.25 11.39
C TYR A 5 2.25 -8.91 11.69
N ALA A 6 3.31 -8.93 12.49
CA ALA A 6 4.02 -7.75 12.94
C ALA A 6 5.51 -7.91 12.67
N ARG A 7 6.15 -6.85 12.16
CA ARG A 7 7.60 -6.74 12.02
C ARG A 7 8.12 -5.76 13.06
N LYS A 8 9.25 -6.11 13.65
CA LYS A 8 9.79 -5.37 14.80
C LYS A 8 9.99 -3.88 14.52
N GLU A 9 10.54 -3.54 13.35
CA GLU A 9 10.84 -2.15 13.00
C GLU A 9 9.59 -1.24 13.00
N MET A 10 8.44 -1.78 12.57
CA MET A 10 7.18 -1.05 12.59
C MET A 10 6.54 -1.06 13.96
N VAL A 11 6.62 -2.16 14.70
CA VAL A 11 6.10 -2.27 16.08
C VAL A 11 6.80 -1.28 17.00
N ASP A 12 8.11 -1.17 16.90
CA ASP A 12 8.94 -0.29 17.74
C ASP A 12 8.49 1.18 17.69
N ILE A 13 7.91 1.64 16.56
CA ILE A 13 7.35 3.00 16.45
C ILE A 13 6.19 3.22 17.42
N TRP A 14 5.40 2.18 17.68
CA TRP A 14 4.17 2.24 18.46
C TRP A 14 4.32 1.78 19.91
N GLU A 15 5.53 1.35 20.30
CA GLU A 15 5.80 0.97 21.70
C GLU A 15 5.66 2.18 22.64
N PRO A 16 5.11 1.98 23.84
CA PRO A 16 4.95 3.06 24.82
C PRO A 16 6.27 3.80 25.11
N ALA A 17 7.39 3.08 25.22
CA ALA A 17 8.70 3.69 25.45
C ALA A 17 9.11 4.65 24.32
N THR A 18 8.85 4.28 23.05
CA THR A 18 9.10 5.16 21.89
C THR A 18 8.22 6.40 21.93
N LYS A 19 6.94 6.24 22.28
CA LYS A 19 6.00 7.35 22.46
C LYS A 19 6.51 8.34 23.51
N PHE A 20 6.91 7.86 24.69
CA PHE A 20 7.40 8.72 25.78
C PHE A 20 8.74 9.38 25.42
N LYS A 21 9.59 8.72 24.65
CA LYS A 21 10.81 9.34 24.13
C LYS A 21 10.50 10.51 23.19
N ILE A 22 9.52 10.38 22.30
CA ILE A 22 9.09 11.48 21.42
C ILE A 22 8.46 12.61 22.27
N TRP A 23 7.65 12.30 23.27
CA TRP A 23 7.10 13.32 24.17
C TRP A 23 8.21 14.11 24.87
N TYR A 24 9.22 13.41 25.36
CA TYR A 24 10.40 14.04 25.94
C TYR A 24 11.12 14.97 24.94
N GLU A 25 11.35 14.50 23.71
CA GLU A 25 11.99 15.31 22.67
C GLU A 25 11.19 16.59 22.38
N ILE A 26 9.86 16.51 22.30
CA ILE A 26 8.98 17.68 22.14
C ILE A 26 9.17 18.68 23.30
N GLU A 27 9.08 18.21 24.54
CA GLU A 27 9.21 19.04 25.73
C GLU A 27 10.60 19.66 25.87
N ALA A 28 11.65 18.91 25.61
CA ALA A 28 13.03 19.38 25.69
C ALA A 28 13.29 20.47 24.65
N HIS A 29 12.89 20.27 23.40
CA HIS A 29 13.03 21.29 22.35
C HIS A 29 12.13 22.52 22.61
N ALA A 30 10.96 22.34 23.20
CA ALA A 30 10.13 23.48 23.62
C ALA A 30 10.82 24.31 24.72
N CYS A 31 11.48 23.65 25.68
CA CYS A 31 12.28 24.33 26.70
C CYS A 31 13.47 25.08 26.10
N ASP A 32 14.20 24.48 25.14
CA ASP A 32 15.30 25.16 24.42
C ASP A 32 14.84 26.46 23.77
N ALA A 33 13.78 26.37 22.97
CA ALA A 33 13.24 27.55 22.29
C ALA A 33 12.79 28.65 23.28
N GLN A 34 12.12 28.26 24.38
CA GLN A 34 11.67 29.19 25.40
C GLN A 34 12.86 29.84 26.14
N ALA A 35 13.95 29.08 26.38
CA ALA A 35 15.16 29.59 26.98
C ALA A 35 15.91 30.57 26.04
N GLU A 36 15.99 30.29 24.74
CA GLU A 36 16.53 31.18 23.72
C GLU A 36 15.75 32.50 23.65
N LEU A 37 14.43 32.43 23.82
CA LEU A 37 13.56 33.61 23.85
C LEU A 37 13.57 34.35 25.20
N GLY A 38 14.23 33.83 26.21
CA GLY A 38 14.31 34.39 27.55
C GLY A 38 13.00 34.22 28.35
N ALA A 39 12.12 33.33 27.96
CA ALA A 39 10.88 33.02 28.66
C ALA A 39 11.10 32.13 29.89
N ILE A 40 12.15 31.29 29.84
CA ILE A 40 12.61 30.48 30.98
C ILE A 40 14.14 30.63 31.15
N PRO A 41 14.70 30.34 32.34
CA PRO A 41 16.14 30.31 32.54
C PRO A 41 16.82 29.20 31.71
N LYS A 42 18.02 29.46 31.20
CA LYS A 42 18.80 28.49 30.38
C LYS A 42 19.15 27.23 31.19
N GLU A 43 19.44 27.41 32.46
CA GLU A 43 19.80 26.33 33.38
C GLU A 43 18.67 25.27 33.48
N ASN A 44 17.41 25.70 33.36
CA ASN A 44 16.26 24.78 33.38
C ASN A 44 16.17 23.97 32.07
N ALA A 45 16.37 24.59 30.92
CA ALA A 45 16.41 23.86 29.64
C ALA A 45 17.58 22.86 29.63
N GLU A 46 18.78 23.26 30.04
CA GLU A 46 19.95 22.38 30.16
C GLU A 46 19.71 21.21 31.13
N ALA A 47 18.94 21.43 32.20
CA ALA A 47 18.59 20.39 33.15
C ALA A 47 17.65 19.34 32.56
N VAL A 48 16.71 19.74 31.68
CA VAL A 48 15.81 18.80 30.97
C VAL A 48 16.61 17.85 30.09
N TRP A 49 17.66 18.32 29.42
CA TRP A 49 18.51 17.48 28.56
C TRP A 49 19.34 16.44 29.32
N LYS A 50 19.51 16.55 30.64
CA LYS A 50 20.15 15.50 31.46
C LYS A 50 19.35 14.18 31.48
N ALA A 51 18.07 14.24 31.10
CA ALA A 51 17.21 13.07 30.94
C ALA A 51 17.24 12.47 29.52
N GLU A 52 18.13 12.89 28.63
CA GLU A 52 18.19 12.41 27.24
C GLU A 52 18.40 10.89 27.15
N ASP A 53 19.25 10.33 28.01
CA ASP A 53 19.56 8.89 28.03
C ASP A 53 18.65 8.08 28.97
N VAL A 54 17.61 8.69 29.55
CA VAL A 54 16.68 8.00 30.44
C VAL A 54 15.77 7.10 29.66
N GLU A 55 15.72 5.84 30.02
CA GLU A 55 14.64 4.93 29.64
C GLU A 55 13.43 5.20 30.55
N PHE A 56 12.37 5.78 29.97
CA PHE A 56 11.16 6.08 30.73
C PHE A 56 10.46 4.79 31.16
N ASP A 57 10.24 4.66 32.48
CA ASP A 57 9.57 3.51 33.08
C ASP A 57 8.07 3.58 32.84
N VAL A 58 7.60 2.76 31.90
CA VAL A 58 6.19 2.71 31.48
C VAL A 58 5.30 2.31 32.66
N ASP A 59 5.70 1.33 33.46
CA ASP A 59 4.92 0.84 34.59
C ASP A 59 4.80 1.95 35.67
N ARG A 60 5.87 2.72 35.90
CA ARG A 60 5.84 3.87 36.81
C ARG A 60 4.90 4.97 36.32
N ILE A 61 4.91 5.29 35.01
CA ILE A 61 4.00 6.25 34.42
C ILE A 61 2.54 5.79 34.56
N ASP A 62 2.27 4.51 34.32
CA ASP A 62 0.93 3.92 34.48
C ASP A 62 0.44 3.97 35.93
N GLU A 63 1.33 3.74 36.92
CA GLU A 63 1.00 3.92 38.34
C GLU A 63 0.57 5.36 38.67
N ILE A 64 1.30 6.35 38.14
CA ILE A 64 0.97 7.77 38.34
C ILE A 64 -0.35 8.09 37.63
N GLU A 65 -0.54 7.60 36.39
CA GLU A 65 -1.78 7.80 35.63
C GLU A 65 -2.99 7.17 36.33
N ALA A 66 -2.81 6.03 36.97
CA ALA A 66 -3.90 5.41 37.74
C ALA A 66 -4.48 6.33 38.84
N VAL A 67 -3.69 7.28 39.34
CA VAL A 67 -4.10 8.31 40.30
C VAL A 67 -4.56 9.58 39.62
N THR A 68 -3.74 10.14 38.73
CA THR A 68 -3.98 11.44 38.08
C THR A 68 -5.08 11.39 37.03
N LYS A 69 -5.38 10.23 36.45
CA LYS A 69 -6.32 10.01 35.35
C LYS A 69 -6.00 10.85 34.10
N HIS A 70 -4.69 11.16 33.92
CA HIS A 70 -4.22 11.96 32.78
C HIS A 70 -2.81 11.55 32.38
N ASP A 71 -2.67 11.04 31.16
CA ASP A 71 -1.43 10.45 30.64
C ASP A 71 -0.27 11.46 30.55
N VAL A 72 -0.51 12.65 29.97
CA VAL A 72 0.55 13.67 29.85
C VAL A 72 1.01 14.16 31.23
N ILE A 73 0.09 14.39 32.18
CA ILE A 73 0.45 14.75 33.57
C ILE A 73 1.28 13.65 34.21
N ALA A 74 0.91 12.39 34.01
CA ALA A 74 1.67 11.25 34.55
C ALA A 74 3.10 11.22 33.99
N PHE A 75 3.26 11.40 32.68
CA PHE A 75 4.56 11.48 32.06
C PHE A 75 5.40 12.66 32.58
N LEU A 76 4.83 13.88 32.66
CA LEU A 76 5.51 15.07 33.19
C LEU A 76 5.95 14.89 34.63
N THR A 77 5.12 14.22 35.45
CA THR A 77 5.46 13.89 36.85
C THR A 77 6.66 12.95 36.91
N HIS A 78 6.66 11.89 36.07
CA HIS A 78 7.77 10.97 35.98
C HIS A 78 9.05 11.66 35.45
N LEU A 79 8.94 12.54 34.46
CA LEU A 79 10.04 13.32 33.95
C LEU A 79 10.65 14.17 35.07
N ALA A 80 9.83 14.80 35.92
CA ALA A 80 10.29 15.59 37.05
C ALA A 80 11.03 14.76 38.14
N GLU A 81 10.73 13.46 38.25
CA GLU A 81 11.50 12.52 39.14
C GLU A 81 12.97 12.38 38.65
N HIS A 82 13.23 12.57 37.34
CA HIS A 82 14.59 12.47 36.77
C HIS A 82 15.31 13.80 36.69
N VAL A 83 14.58 14.86 36.30
CA VAL A 83 15.16 16.20 36.08
C VAL A 83 15.33 16.98 37.40
N GLY A 84 14.43 16.79 38.34
CA GLY A 84 14.30 17.57 39.59
C GLY A 84 13.11 18.52 39.51
N SER A 85 12.38 18.66 40.63
CA SER A 85 11.12 19.41 40.66
C SER A 85 11.29 20.92 40.44
N GLU A 86 12.42 21.49 40.89
CA GLU A 86 12.73 22.90 40.67
C GLU A 86 13.05 23.20 39.21
N GLU A 87 13.84 22.33 38.58
CA GLU A 87 14.25 22.45 37.18
C GLU A 87 13.09 22.16 36.25
N ALA A 88 12.28 21.15 36.56
CA ALA A 88 11.15 20.71 35.73
C ALA A 88 9.94 21.64 35.77
N ARG A 89 9.92 22.68 36.66
CA ARG A 89 8.77 23.59 36.81
C ARG A 89 8.39 24.36 35.54
N PHE A 90 9.29 24.45 34.58
CA PHE A 90 9.06 25.14 33.29
C PHE A 90 8.75 24.17 32.14
N VAL A 91 8.83 22.86 32.36
CA VAL A 91 8.41 21.89 31.34
C VAL A 91 6.91 22.04 31.10
N HIS A 92 6.48 21.94 29.87
CA HIS A 92 5.09 22.12 29.45
C HIS A 92 4.53 23.55 29.62
N GLN A 93 5.37 24.54 29.84
CA GLN A 93 4.91 25.92 30.09
C GLN A 93 4.25 26.52 28.86
N GLY A 94 2.97 26.91 29.00
CA GLY A 94 2.16 27.51 27.93
C GLY A 94 1.61 26.50 26.91
N MET A 95 1.96 25.24 27.02
CA MET A 95 1.51 24.15 26.16
C MET A 95 0.20 23.52 26.64
N THR A 96 -0.38 22.69 25.81
CA THR A 96 -1.49 21.80 26.17
C THR A 96 -1.14 20.36 25.82
N SER A 97 -1.84 19.39 26.42
CA SER A 97 -1.58 17.98 26.17
C SER A 97 -1.59 17.59 24.69
N SER A 98 -2.47 18.19 23.90
CA SER A 98 -2.55 17.91 22.46
C SER A 98 -1.37 18.42 21.66
N ASP A 99 -0.66 19.45 22.12
CA ASP A 99 0.60 19.88 21.48
C ASP A 99 1.61 18.73 21.48
N VAL A 100 1.66 17.97 22.57
CA VAL A 100 2.54 16.78 22.67
C VAL A 100 1.95 15.56 21.96
N LEU A 101 0.66 15.29 22.18
CA LEU A 101 -0.02 14.09 21.66
C LEU A 101 -0.10 14.09 20.13
N ASP A 102 -0.55 15.18 19.53
CA ASP A 102 -0.74 15.28 18.09
C ASP A 102 0.60 15.35 17.34
N THR A 103 1.54 16.15 17.85
CA THR A 103 2.88 16.24 17.29
C THR A 103 3.59 14.88 17.36
N CYS A 104 3.45 14.14 18.47
CA CYS A 104 3.97 12.78 18.60
C CYS A 104 3.32 11.82 17.60
N LEU A 105 2.00 11.82 17.48
CA LEU A 105 1.29 10.97 16.52
C LEU A 105 1.79 11.22 15.10
N ASN A 106 1.98 12.47 14.71
CA ASN A 106 2.48 12.81 13.39
C ASN A 106 3.92 12.35 13.17
N VAL A 107 4.80 12.46 14.18
CA VAL A 107 6.15 11.86 14.11
C VAL A 107 6.06 10.35 13.89
N GLN A 108 5.19 9.65 14.61
CA GLN A 108 5.00 8.21 14.47
C GLN A 108 4.46 7.85 13.06
N LEU A 109 3.47 8.58 12.54
CA LEU A 109 2.92 8.37 11.21
C LEU A 109 3.94 8.63 10.10
N VAL A 110 4.78 9.66 10.24
CA VAL A 110 5.89 9.95 9.30
C VAL A 110 6.90 8.82 9.30
N ARG A 111 7.36 8.37 10.48
CA ARG A 111 8.29 7.23 10.61
C ARG A 111 7.69 5.94 10.04
N ALA A 112 6.42 5.69 10.27
CA ALA A 112 5.71 4.55 9.69
C ALA A 112 5.61 4.64 8.17
N ALA A 113 5.31 5.83 7.62
CA ALA A 113 5.28 6.05 6.18
C ALA A 113 6.64 5.81 5.51
N ASP A 114 7.74 6.18 6.15
CA ASP A 114 9.10 5.97 5.63
C ASP A 114 9.43 4.46 5.51
N ILE A 115 8.99 3.65 6.48
CA ILE A 115 9.11 2.19 6.40
C ILE A 115 8.23 1.65 5.26
N LEU A 116 6.97 2.08 5.16
CA LEU A 116 6.05 1.63 4.10
C LEU A 116 6.51 2.02 2.70
N LEU A 117 7.15 3.18 2.53
CA LEU A 117 7.77 3.60 1.27
C LEU A 117 8.92 2.66 0.88
N THR A 118 9.77 2.30 1.85
CA THR A 118 10.82 1.31 1.65
C THR A 118 10.27 -0.06 1.24
N ASP A 119 9.14 -0.47 1.81
CA ASP A 119 8.49 -1.73 1.47
C ASP A 119 7.83 -1.71 0.09
N LEU A 120 7.25 -0.57 -0.30
CA LEU A 120 6.76 -0.38 -1.68
C LEU A 120 7.91 -0.47 -2.69
N ASP A 121 9.10 0.04 -2.37
CA ASP A 121 10.27 -0.12 -3.24
C ASP A 121 10.67 -1.58 -3.46
N LYS A 122 10.55 -2.43 -2.42
CA LYS A 122 10.78 -3.87 -2.55
C LYS A 122 9.74 -4.52 -3.48
N VAL A 123 8.46 -4.14 -3.35
CA VAL A 123 7.38 -4.64 -4.22
C VAL A 123 7.61 -4.20 -5.67
N LEU A 124 7.95 -2.93 -5.89
CA LEU A 124 8.26 -2.38 -7.22
C LEU A 124 9.45 -3.10 -7.86
N ALA A 125 10.53 -3.32 -7.10
CA ALA A 125 11.70 -4.05 -7.60
C ALA A 125 11.34 -5.48 -8.02
N ALA A 126 10.55 -6.20 -7.21
CA ALA A 126 10.10 -7.55 -7.54
C ALA A 126 9.21 -7.55 -8.80
N LEU A 127 8.25 -6.64 -8.90
CA LEU A 127 7.35 -6.54 -10.06
C LEU A 127 8.12 -6.17 -11.34
N LYS A 128 9.06 -5.21 -11.28
CA LYS A 128 9.91 -4.83 -12.43
C LYS A 128 10.74 -6.03 -12.90
N LYS A 129 11.44 -6.71 -11.98
CA LYS A 129 12.21 -7.91 -12.29
C LYS A 129 11.37 -8.96 -13.03
N ARG A 130 10.18 -9.29 -12.48
CA ARG A 130 9.29 -10.29 -13.06
C ARG A 130 8.69 -9.85 -14.39
N ALA A 131 8.41 -8.54 -14.55
CA ALA A 131 7.94 -7.99 -15.82
C ALA A 131 8.95 -8.23 -16.95
N TYR A 132 10.22 -7.92 -16.71
CA TYR A 132 11.27 -8.15 -17.72
C TYR A 132 11.56 -9.64 -17.96
N GLU A 133 11.59 -10.46 -16.92
CA GLU A 133 11.80 -11.90 -17.02
C GLU A 133 10.75 -12.58 -17.91
N HIS A 134 9.51 -12.10 -17.86
CA HIS A 134 8.38 -12.67 -18.58
C HIS A 134 7.81 -11.74 -19.67
N LYS A 135 8.63 -10.81 -20.17
CA LYS A 135 8.22 -9.80 -21.16
C LYS A 135 7.56 -10.46 -22.36
N ASP A 136 8.15 -11.54 -22.86
CA ASP A 136 7.73 -12.25 -24.06
C ASP A 136 7.00 -13.58 -23.76
N THR A 137 6.72 -13.86 -22.50
CA THR A 137 5.96 -15.07 -22.10
C THR A 137 4.49 -14.88 -22.46
N VAL A 138 4.06 -15.46 -23.58
CA VAL A 138 2.70 -15.32 -24.10
C VAL A 138 1.70 -16.08 -23.23
N ARG A 139 0.58 -15.45 -22.95
CA ARG A 139 -0.60 -16.05 -22.29
C ARG A 139 -1.89 -15.56 -22.93
N VAL A 140 -3.00 -16.25 -22.68
CA VAL A 140 -4.30 -15.74 -23.10
C VAL A 140 -4.77 -14.64 -22.12
N GLY A 141 -5.14 -13.49 -22.65
CA GLY A 141 -5.89 -12.47 -21.93
C GLY A 141 -7.32 -12.94 -21.67
N ARG A 142 -7.85 -12.61 -20.50
CA ARG A 142 -9.22 -12.96 -20.11
C ARG A 142 -9.99 -11.70 -19.75
N SER A 143 -11.17 -11.54 -20.35
CA SER A 143 -12.19 -10.57 -19.91
C SER A 143 -13.44 -11.36 -19.51
N HIS A 144 -14.12 -10.95 -18.44
CA HIS A 144 -15.26 -11.68 -17.87
C HIS A 144 -14.94 -13.17 -17.51
N GLY A 145 -13.65 -13.49 -17.31
CA GLY A 145 -13.19 -14.87 -17.10
C GLY A 145 -13.08 -15.72 -18.37
N ILE A 146 -13.40 -15.17 -19.56
CA ILE A 146 -13.40 -15.86 -20.86
C ILE A 146 -12.14 -15.49 -21.64
N HIS A 147 -11.63 -16.42 -22.44
CA HIS A 147 -10.51 -16.20 -23.33
C HIS A 147 -10.82 -15.09 -24.35
N ALA A 148 -9.94 -14.08 -24.40
CA ALA A 148 -10.00 -12.98 -25.33
C ALA A 148 -8.80 -13.10 -26.30
N GLU A 149 -7.91 -12.11 -26.33
CA GLU A 149 -6.75 -12.08 -27.20
C GLU A 149 -5.46 -12.46 -26.46
N PRO A 150 -4.40 -12.83 -27.21
CA PRO A 150 -3.08 -13.04 -26.62
C PRO A 150 -2.53 -11.77 -25.95
N THR A 151 -1.85 -11.96 -24.83
CA THR A 151 -1.08 -10.94 -24.11
C THR A 151 0.21 -11.59 -23.59
N THR A 152 1.00 -10.86 -22.77
CA THR A 152 2.16 -11.44 -22.12
C THR A 152 2.06 -11.41 -20.59
N MET A 153 2.73 -12.33 -19.93
CA MET A 153 2.83 -12.33 -18.46
C MET A 153 3.61 -11.11 -17.96
N GLY A 154 4.59 -10.65 -18.73
CA GLY A 154 5.34 -9.42 -18.45
C GLY A 154 4.43 -8.19 -18.39
N LEU A 155 3.46 -8.06 -19.29
CA LEU A 155 2.47 -6.98 -19.25
C LEU A 155 1.58 -7.06 -18.00
N THR A 156 1.28 -8.27 -17.51
CA THR A 156 0.54 -8.42 -16.24
C THR A 156 1.33 -7.85 -15.06
N PHE A 157 2.63 -8.16 -14.96
CA PHE A 157 3.49 -7.58 -13.92
C PHE A 157 3.72 -6.08 -14.10
N ALA A 158 3.90 -5.61 -15.34
CA ALA A 158 4.06 -4.18 -15.63
C ALA A 158 2.82 -3.36 -15.23
N ARG A 159 1.62 -3.89 -15.41
CA ARG A 159 0.36 -3.27 -14.94
C ARG A 159 0.37 -3.08 -13.43
N PHE A 160 0.75 -4.11 -12.67
CA PHE A 160 0.83 -4.03 -11.22
C PHE A 160 1.95 -3.11 -10.74
N TYR A 161 3.08 -3.09 -11.45
CA TYR A 161 4.14 -2.12 -11.18
C TYR A 161 3.62 -0.69 -11.30
N ALA A 162 2.97 -0.33 -12.40
CA ALA A 162 2.43 1.01 -12.61
C ALA A 162 1.36 1.39 -11.56
N GLU A 163 0.58 0.41 -11.06
CA GLU A 163 -0.38 0.62 -9.97
C GLU A 163 0.33 0.91 -8.65
N MET A 164 1.36 0.13 -8.29
CA MET A 164 2.13 0.31 -7.06
C MET A 164 2.99 1.57 -7.08
N ASP A 165 3.50 1.97 -8.25
CA ASP A 165 4.24 3.23 -8.42
C ASP A 165 3.36 4.44 -8.14
N ARG A 166 2.11 4.44 -8.64
CA ARG A 166 1.13 5.47 -8.27
C ARG A 166 0.80 5.45 -6.77
N ASN A 167 0.79 4.28 -6.14
CA ASN A 167 0.58 4.18 -4.70
C ASN A 167 1.76 4.73 -3.89
N LYS A 168 2.98 4.53 -4.36
CA LYS A 168 4.17 5.15 -3.77
C LYS A 168 4.07 6.68 -3.80
N ALA A 169 3.70 7.25 -4.94
CA ALA A 169 3.50 8.69 -5.06
C ALA A 169 2.39 9.22 -4.12
N ARG A 170 1.27 8.48 -3.98
CA ARG A 170 0.20 8.82 -3.03
C ARG A 170 0.68 8.79 -1.59
N LEU A 171 1.46 7.77 -1.21
CA LEU A 171 1.98 7.67 0.15
C LEU A 171 3.00 8.76 0.45
N GLN A 172 3.85 9.14 -0.51
CA GLN A 172 4.74 10.28 -0.38
C GLN A 172 3.96 11.57 -0.09
N ALA A 173 2.90 11.84 -0.86
CA ALA A 173 2.05 13.00 -0.63
C ALA A 173 1.33 12.96 0.74
N ALA A 174 0.79 11.81 1.13
CA ALA A 174 0.13 11.64 2.43
C ALA A 174 1.12 11.78 3.60
N ARG A 175 2.36 11.28 3.45
CA ARG A 175 3.45 11.49 4.41
C ARG A 175 3.77 12.98 4.59
N GLU A 176 3.88 13.72 3.50
CA GLU A 176 4.15 15.17 3.55
C GLU A 176 2.98 15.95 4.20
N GLU A 177 1.76 15.46 4.02
CA GLU A 177 0.57 16.09 4.58
C GLU A 177 0.45 15.88 6.09
N VAL A 178 0.83 14.71 6.62
CA VAL A 178 0.84 14.47 8.07
C VAL A 178 2.14 14.94 8.74
N ALA A 179 3.14 15.40 8.00
CA ALA A 179 4.39 15.89 8.55
C ALA A 179 4.22 17.31 9.11
N THR A 180 3.27 17.50 10.02
CA THR A 180 2.99 18.76 10.71
C THR A 180 3.07 18.57 12.22
N GLY A 181 3.39 19.67 12.94
CA GLY A 181 3.34 19.74 14.40
C GLY A 181 2.63 21.01 14.84
N ALA A 182 2.05 21.00 16.03
CA ALA A 182 1.41 22.15 16.63
C ALA A 182 1.85 22.29 18.09
N ILE A 183 2.39 23.46 18.44
CA ILE A 183 2.72 23.87 19.81
C ILE A 183 2.08 25.23 20.03
N SER A 184 0.77 25.27 20.10
CA SER A 184 -0.02 26.50 19.98
C SER A 184 -0.94 26.77 21.18
N GLY A 185 -0.88 25.91 22.19
CA GLY A 185 -1.63 26.05 23.43
C GLY A 185 -3.09 25.57 23.35
N ALA A 186 -3.85 25.86 24.38
CA ALA A 186 -5.14 25.24 24.66
C ALA A 186 -6.20 25.34 23.56
N VAL A 187 -6.14 26.34 22.70
CA VAL A 187 -7.12 26.58 21.61
C VAL A 187 -6.45 27.08 20.31
N GLY A 188 -5.13 26.92 20.18
CA GLY A 188 -4.41 27.26 18.96
C GLY A 188 -4.10 28.75 18.76
N THR A 189 -4.22 29.58 19.80
CA THR A 189 -4.05 31.03 19.68
C THR A 189 -2.69 31.57 20.12
N PHE A 190 -1.78 30.72 20.56
CA PHE A 190 -0.46 31.08 21.08
C PHE A 190 -0.53 32.07 22.29
N ALA A 191 -1.63 32.06 23.05
CA ALA A 191 -1.86 33.05 24.11
C ALA A 191 -0.74 33.04 25.19
N ASN A 192 -0.18 31.90 25.48
CA ASN A 192 0.81 31.71 26.55
C ASN A 192 2.15 31.12 26.07
N ILE A 193 2.37 31.02 24.76
CA ILE A 193 3.60 30.49 24.16
C ILE A 193 3.91 31.26 22.88
N ASP A 194 5.16 31.49 22.60
CA ASP A 194 5.58 32.19 21.37
C ASP A 194 5.55 31.25 20.16
N PRO A 195 5.02 31.63 18.99
CA PRO A 195 4.99 30.80 17.79
C PRO A 195 6.36 30.27 17.36
N ARG A 196 7.44 30.96 17.68
CA ARG A 196 8.82 30.51 17.39
C ARG A 196 9.18 29.22 18.13
N VAL A 197 8.50 28.89 19.23
CA VAL A 197 8.66 27.60 19.92
C VAL A 197 8.17 26.46 19.03
N GLU A 198 7.02 26.62 18.41
CA GLU A 198 6.47 25.66 17.43
C GLU A 198 7.42 25.47 16.23
N GLU A 199 7.89 26.57 15.66
CA GLU A 199 8.83 26.53 14.54
C GLU A 199 10.10 25.74 14.89
N HIS A 200 10.64 25.96 16.09
CA HIS A 200 11.83 25.27 16.58
C HIS A 200 11.57 23.77 16.77
N VAL A 201 10.52 23.40 17.52
CA VAL A 201 10.16 22.01 17.78
C VAL A 201 9.91 21.26 16.48
N CYS A 202 9.10 21.82 15.58
CA CYS A 202 8.83 21.22 14.27
C CYS A 202 10.11 21.00 13.45
N LYS A 203 11.01 22.00 13.40
CA LYS A 203 12.29 21.88 12.70
C LYS A 203 13.13 20.73 13.26
N MET A 204 13.22 20.60 14.57
CA MET A 204 14.04 19.57 15.22
C MET A 204 13.48 18.15 14.99
N LEU A 205 12.16 18.02 14.90
CA LEU A 205 11.47 16.77 14.64
C LEU A 205 11.28 16.46 13.15
N GLY A 206 11.71 17.32 12.24
CA GLY A 206 11.53 17.15 10.80
C GLY A 206 10.08 17.35 10.33
N LEU A 207 9.31 18.14 11.06
CA LEU A 207 7.93 18.52 10.76
C LEU A 207 7.85 19.97 10.26
N LYS A 208 6.66 20.35 9.77
CA LYS A 208 6.30 21.74 9.44
C LYS A 208 5.32 22.24 10.50
N PRO A 209 5.37 23.52 10.88
CA PRO A 209 4.30 24.11 11.72
C PRO A 209 2.93 23.98 11.05
N GLU A 210 1.92 23.61 11.80
CA GLU A 210 0.54 23.62 11.32
C GLU A 210 0.09 25.08 11.11
N PRO A 211 -0.36 25.46 9.90
CA PRO A 211 -0.72 26.85 9.63
C PRO A 211 -1.81 27.38 10.55
N ILE A 212 -2.72 26.55 10.97
CA ILE A 212 -3.78 26.85 11.93
C ILE A 212 -4.28 25.57 12.59
N SER A 213 -4.23 25.53 13.90
CA SER A 213 -4.82 24.47 14.72
C SER A 213 -5.92 25.04 15.59
N THR A 214 -6.69 24.16 16.22
CA THR A 214 -7.49 24.46 17.41
C THR A 214 -6.70 23.98 18.63
N GLN A 215 -7.31 23.21 19.54
CA GLN A 215 -6.51 22.43 20.51
C GLN A 215 -5.80 21.24 19.83
N VAL A 216 -6.23 20.85 18.63
CA VAL A 216 -5.73 19.71 17.86
C VAL A 216 -5.39 20.11 16.43
N ILE A 217 -4.50 19.34 15.83
CA ILE A 217 -4.22 19.40 14.39
C ILE A 217 -5.48 18.91 13.64
N PRO A 218 -5.87 19.55 12.49
CA PRO A 218 -7.03 19.10 11.71
C PRO A 218 -6.91 17.64 11.26
N ARG A 219 -7.98 16.84 11.44
CA ARG A 219 -7.99 15.39 11.21
C ARG A 219 -8.21 14.98 9.75
N ASP A 220 -8.51 15.89 8.85
CA ASP A 220 -8.56 15.64 7.41
C ASP A 220 -7.22 15.11 6.87
N ARG A 221 -6.08 15.58 7.39
CA ARG A 221 -4.74 15.08 7.10
C ARG A 221 -4.59 13.60 7.43
N HIS A 222 -5.03 13.21 8.62
CA HIS A 222 -5.01 11.82 9.08
C HIS A 222 -5.98 10.96 8.27
N ALA A 223 -7.19 11.48 7.97
CA ALA A 223 -8.17 10.79 7.13
C ALA A 223 -7.60 10.48 5.74
N MET A 224 -6.90 11.43 5.11
CA MET A 224 -6.22 11.22 3.83
C MET A 224 -5.10 10.19 3.94
N PHE A 225 -4.31 10.21 5.02
CA PHE A 225 -3.28 9.22 5.27
C PHE A 225 -3.86 7.80 5.32
N PHE A 226 -4.86 7.54 6.15
CA PHE A 226 -5.51 6.24 6.25
C PHE A 226 -6.23 5.83 4.97
N ALA A 227 -6.86 6.76 4.25
CA ALA A 227 -7.45 6.50 2.94
C ALA A 227 -6.39 6.01 1.94
N THR A 228 -5.21 6.61 1.95
CA THR A 228 -4.07 6.19 1.13
C THR A 228 -3.63 4.76 1.48
N LEU A 229 -3.50 4.42 2.78
CA LEU A 229 -3.20 3.04 3.20
C LEU A 229 -4.28 2.07 2.70
N GLY A 230 -5.55 2.46 2.74
CA GLY A 230 -6.67 1.67 2.22
C GLY A 230 -6.57 1.40 0.72
N VAL A 231 -6.13 2.38 -0.08
CA VAL A 231 -5.90 2.21 -1.53
C VAL A 231 -4.74 1.25 -1.77
N ILE A 232 -3.63 1.39 -1.05
CA ILE A 232 -2.48 0.48 -1.15
C ILE A 232 -2.91 -0.96 -0.83
N ALA A 233 -3.65 -1.15 0.25
CA ALA A 233 -4.18 -2.47 0.64
C ALA A 233 -5.09 -3.07 -0.44
N SER A 234 -5.89 -2.26 -1.11
CA SER A 234 -6.74 -2.70 -2.22
C SER A 234 -5.92 -3.14 -3.44
N SER A 235 -4.80 -2.47 -3.71
CA SER A 235 -3.86 -2.89 -4.75
C SER A 235 -3.13 -4.20 -4.40
N ILE A 236 -2.77 -4.39 -3.12
CA ILE A 236 -2.23 -5.69 -2.65
C ILE A 236 -3.22 -6.82 -2.91
N GLU A 237 -4.49 -6.60 -2.59
CA GLU A 237 -5.55 -7.59 -2.84
C GLU A 237 -5.73 -7.87 -4.32
N ASN A 238 -5.66 -6.85 -5.18
CA ASN A 238 -5.74 -7.00 -6.64
C ASN A 238 -4.64 -7.94 -7.18
N VAL A 239 -3.39 -7.74 -6.77
CA VAL A 239 -2.27 -8.65 -7.13
C VAL A 239 -2.51 -10.06 -6.58
N ALA A 240 -2.92 -10.16 -5.31
CA ALA A 240 -3.17 -11.45 -4.65
C ALA A 240 -4.27 -12.25 -5.35
N ILE A 241 -5.34 -11.60 -5.77
CA ILE A 241 -6.45 -12.25 -6.50
C ILE A 241 -5.97 -12.76 -7.87
N GLU A 242 -5.20 -12.00 -8.62
CA GLU A 242 -4.63 -12.46 -9.90
C GLU A 242 -3.79 -13.72 -9.71
N ILE A 243 -2.89 -13.74 -8.71
CA ILE A 243 -2.05 -14.90 -8.41
C ILE A 243 -2.90 -16.12 -8.02
N ARG A 244 -3.93 -15.93 -7.19
CA ARG A 244 -4.86 -17.00 -6.80
C ARG A 244 -5.64 -17.56 -8.00
N HIS A 245 -6.05 -16.71 -8.93
CA HIS A 245 -6.70 -17.14 -10.17
C HIS A 245 -5.74 -17.96 -11.06
N MET A 246 -4.47 -17.54 -11.15
CA MET A 246 -3.45 -18.30 -11.90
C MET A 246 -3.17 -19.68 -11.29
N GLN A 247 -3.26 -19.82 -9.96
CA GLN A 247 -2.95 -21.07 -9.25
C GLN A 247 -4.13 -22.08 -9.22
N ARG A 248 -5.32 -21.71 -9.70
CA ARG A 248 -6.44 -22.65 -9.77
C ARG A 248 -6.06 -23.86 -10.63
N THR A 249 -6.50 -25.05 -10.22
CA THR A 249 -6.19 -26.33 -10.88
C THR A 249 -6.47 -26.31 -12.39
N GLU A 250 -7.59 -25.68 -12.79
CA GLU A 250 -8.04 -25.61 -14.19
C GLU A 250 -7.27 -24.59 -15.01
N VAL A 251 -6.50 -23.67 -14.37
CA VAL A 251 -5.70 -22.62 -14.99
C VAL A 251 -4.22 -22.95 -14.91
N LEU A 252 -3.70 -23.09 -13.73
CA LEU A 252 -2.32 -23.46 -13.36
C LEU A 252 -1.25 -22.77 -14.24
N GLU A 253 -1.38 -21.47 -14.40
CA GLU A 253 -0.43 -20.62 -15.15
C GLU A 253 0.69 -20.04 -14.27
N GLY A 254 0.47 -20.03 -12.96
CA GLY A 254 1.43 -19.62 -11.95
C GLY A 254 1.04 -20.15 -10.58
N ALA A 255 2.00 -20.19 -9.65
CA ALA A 255 1.78 -20.65 -8.28
C ALA A 255 2.70 -19.94 -7.31
N GLU A 256 2.29 -19.85 -6.05
CA GLU A 256 3.19 -19.49 -4.95
C GLU A 256 4.35 -20.47 -4.86
N PHE A 257 5.53 -19.95 -4.50
CA PHE A 257 6.68 -20.82 -4.24
C PHE A 257 6.38 -21.70 -3.00
N PHE A 258 6.62 -22.99 -3.16
CA PHE A 258 6.41 -23.99 -2.12
C PHE A 258 7.77 -24.54 -1.67
N SER A 259 8.20 -24.20 -0.46
CA SER A 259 9.52 -24.59 0.05
C SER A 259 9.59 -26.09 0.42
N MET A 260 10.80 -26.63 0.39
CA MET A 260 11.03 -28.00 0.82
C MET A 260 10.58 -28.20 2.29
N GLY A 261 9.79 -29.24 2.53
CA GLY A 261 9.24 -29.55 3.86
C GLY A 261 7.97 -28.77 4.22
N GLN A 262 7.55 -27.78 3.44
CA GLN A 262 6.29 -27.09 3.66
C GLN A 262 5.10 -28.04 3.51
N LYS A 263 4.07 -27.88 4.35
CA LYS A 263 2.82 -28.62 4.25
C LYS A 263 1.73 -27.71 3.73
N GLY A 264 1.10 -28.09 2.61
CA GLY A 264 0.03 -27.30 1.98
C GLY A 264 -1.37 -27.63 2.51
N SER A 265 -1.53 -28.82 3.11
CA SER A 265 -2.80 -29.30 3.61
C SER A 265 -2.57 -30.31 4.75
N SER A 266 -3.42 -30.29 5.76
CA SER A 266 -3.40 -31.28 6.85
C SER A 266 -3.94 -32.66 6.45
N ALA A 267 -4.80 -32.69 5.41
CA ALA A 267 -5.48 -33.91 4.98
C ALA A 267 -4.96 -34.48 3.66
N MET A 268 -4.53 -33.63 2.72
CA MET A 268 -4.14 -34.01 1.38
C MET A 268 -2.70 -33.58 1.06
N PRO A 269 -1.69 -34.48 1.11
CA PRO A 269 -0.28 -34.13 0.99
C PRO A 269 0.11 -33.43 -0.33
N HIS A 270 -0.63 -33.69 -1.41
CA HIS A 270 -0.38 -33.11 -2.74
C HIS A 270 -0.96 -31.69 -2.92
N LYS A 271 -1.82 -31.23 -1.99
CA LYS A 271 -2.57 -29.98 -2.14
C LYS A 271 -1.72 -28.77 -1.74
N LYS A 272 -1.32 -27.96 -2.73
CA LYS A 272 -0.55 -26.74 -2.56
C LYS A 272 -1.50 -25.53 -2.58
N ASN A 273 -1.98 -25.13 -1.43
CA ASN A 273 -2.90 -23.99 -1.32
C ASN A 273 -2.16 -22.65 -1.46
N PRO A 274 -2.76 -21.61 -2.07
CA PRO A 274 -2.21 -20.25 -2.16
C PRO A 274 -2.40 -19.48 -0.84
N VAL A 275 -1.83 -20.00 0.26
CA VAL A 275 -2.09 -19.52 1.63
C VAL A 275 -1.56 -18.10 1.85
N LEU A 276 -0.45 -17.74 1.19
CA LEU A 276 0.15 -16.42 1.37
C LEU A 276 -0.73 -15.33 0.75
N THR A 277 -1.23 -15.56 -0.47
CA THR A 277 -2.12 -14.61 -1.15
C THR A 277 -3.54 -14.59 -0.58
N GLU A 278 -4.03 -15.72 -0.05
CA GLU A 278 -5.26 -15.74 0.76
C GLU A 278 -5.13 -14.87 2.00
N ASN A 279 -4.00 -15.00 2.73
CA ASN A 279 -3.71 -14.15 3.88
C ASN A 279 -3.62 -12.66 3.50
N LEU A 280 -2.94 -12.31 2.39
CA LEU A 280 -2.88 -10.93 1.89
C LEU A 280 -4.27 -10.35 1.62
N THR A 281 -5.18 -11.14 1.02
CA THR A 281 -6.58 -10.73 0.80
C THR A 281 -7.28 -10.44 2.13
N GLY A 282 -7.04 -11.23 3.16
CA GLY A 282 -7.57 -11.01 4.52
C GLY A 282 -7.01 -9.76 5.18
N LEU A 283 -5.67 -9.59 5.15
CA LEU A 283 -5.00 -8.43 5.75
C LEU A 283 -5.42 -7.11 5.10
N ALA A 284 -5.64 -7.09 3.78
CA ALA A 284 -6.15 -5.91 3.08
C ALA A 284 -7.49 -5.42 3.63
N ARG A 285 -8.36 -6.32 4.07
CA ARG A 285 -9.65 -5.94 4.71
C ARG A 285 -9.44 -5.23 6.03
N LEU A 286 -8.46 -5.69 6.84
CA LEU A 286 -8.14 -5.07 8.14
C LEU A 286 -7.61 -3.65 7.95
N VAL A 287 -6.73 -3.43 6.98
CA VAL A 287 -6.23 -2.07 6.69
C VAL A 287 -7.37 -1.16 6.21
N ARG A 288 -8.23 -1.63 5.28
CA ARG A 288 -9.37 -0.81 4.82
C ARG A 288 -10.37 -0.47 5.90
N MET A 289 -10.52 -1.32 6.92
CA MET A 289 -11.41 -1.06 8.06
C MET A 289 -11.04 0.22 8.80
N THR A 290 -9.78 0.64 8.81
CA THR A 290 -9.30 1.82 9.53
C THR A 290 -9.68 3.14 8.85
N VAL A 291 -10.10 3.11 7.59
CA VAL A 291 -10.40 4.32 6.79
C VAL A 291 -11.63 5.05 7.31
N ILE A 292 -12.70 4.32 7.60
CA ILE A 292 -13.98 4.92 8.03
C ILE A 292 -13.84 5.66 9.37
N PRO A 293 -13.33 5.03 10.45
CA PRO A 293 -13.16 5.74 11.71
C PRO A 293 -12.18 6.93 11.62
N ALA A 294 -11.16 6.86 10.75
CA ALA A 294 -10.29 8.00 10.48
C ALA A 294 -11.04 9.18 9.84
N MET A 295 -11.95 8.90 8.90
CA MET A 295 -12.81 9.93 8.29
C MET A 295 -13.82 10.51 9.29
N GLU A 296 -14.36 9.68 10.19
CA GLU A 296 -15.29 10.15 11.24
C GLU A 296 -14.61 11.09 12.25
N ASN A 297 -13.30 10.96 12.45
CA ASN A 297 -12.52 11.86 13.30
C ASN A 297 -12.37 13.29 12.76
N VAL A 298 -12.71 13.56 11.49
CA VAL A 298 -12.66 14.92 10.93
C VAL A 298 -13.67 15.85 11.62
N ALA A 299 -14.84 15.34 11.98
CA ALA A 299 -15.91 16.09 12.61
C ALA A 299 -15.80 16.06 14.14
N LEU A 300 -15.03 16.97 14.71
CA LEU A 300 -14.93 17.18 16.15
C LEU A 300 -15.75 18.39 16.61
N TRP A 301 -16.11 18.43 17.91
CA TRP A 301 -16.84 19.53 18.48
C TRP A 301 -15.92 20.71 18.78
N HIS A 302 -16.27 21.88 18.26
CA HIS A 302 -15.57 23.14 18.51
C HIS A 302 -14.05 23.02 18.32
N GLU A 303 -13.27 23.44 19.31
CA GLU A 303 -11.82 23.36 19.29
C GLU A 303 -11.29 21.94 19.56
N ARG A 304 -12.06 21.07 20.21
CA ARG A 304 -11.80 19.64 20.42
C ARG A 304 -12.90 18.96 21.23
N ASP A 305 -13.24 17.72 20.88
CA ASP A 305 -13.64 16.68 21.83
C ASP A 305 -12.62 15.54 21.77
N ILE A 306 -12.69 14.57 22.70
CA ILE A 306 -11.65 13.51 22.80
C ILE A 306 -12.02 12.21 22.07
N SER A 307 -13.11 12.18 21.30
CA SER A 307 -13.58 10.97 20.62
C SER A 307 -12.55 10.36 19.67
N HIS A 308 -11.75 11.19 18.99
CA HIS A 308 -10.68 10.77 18.08
C HIS A 308 -9.58 9.93 18.76
N SER A 309 -9.28 10.23 20.02
CA SER A 309 -8.10 9.67 20.71
C SER A 309 -8.16 8.16 20.84
N SER A 310 -9.29 7.58 21.27
CA SER A 310 -9.47 6.14 21.38
C SER A 310 -9.41 5.42 20.04
N VAL A 311 -9.86 6.08 18.98
CA VAL A 311 -9.80 5.58 17.60
C VAL A 311 -8.36 5.52 17.11
N GLU A 312 -7.63 6.63 17.23
CA GLU A 312 -6.25 6.78 16.71
C GLU A 312 -5.25 5.84 17.38
N ARG A 313 -5.41 5.60 18.69
CA ARG A 313 -4.63 4.61 19.46
C ARG A 313 -4.75 3.19 18.89
N GLY A 314 -5.89 2.86 18.29
CA GLY A 314 -6.14 1.57 17.63
C GLY A 314 -5.71 1.56 16.17
N ILE A 315 -6.25 2.47 15.37
CA ILE A 315 -6.08 2.41 13.91
C ILE A 315 -4.66 2.74 13.45
N GLY A 316 -3.91 3.59 14.15
CA GLY A 316 -2.53 3.94 13.83
C GLY A 316 -1.64 2.70 13.74
N PRO A 317 -1.41 2.00 14.87
CA PRO A 317 -0.61 0.78 14.86
C PRO A 317 -1.23 -0.34 14.02
N ASP A 318 -2.55 -0.57 14.08
CA ASP A 318 -3.17 -1.69 13.39
C ASP A 318 -3.07 -1.56 11.86
N ALA A 319 -3.25 -0.35 11.30
CA ALA A 319 -3.13 -0.14 9.87
C ALA A 319 -1.68 -0.28 9.38
N THR A 320 -0.74 0.41 10.06
CA THR A 320 0.65 0.50 9.60
C THR A 320 1.41 -0.81 9.77
N VAL A 321 1.27 -1.48 10.91
CA VAL A 321 1.89 -2.79 11.18
C VAL A 321 1.34 -3.86 10.24
N THR A 322 0.02 -3.87 10.00
CA THR A 322 -0.59 -4.84 9.09
C THR A 322 -0.15 -4.61 7.65
N LEU A 323 -0.08 -3.35 7.21
CA LEU A 323 0.31 -3.00 5.85
C LEU A 323 1.79 -3.27 5.59
N ASP A 324 2.67 -2.94 6.52
CA ASP A 324 4.10 -3.25 6.49
C ASP A 324 4.34 -4.76 6.28
N PHE A 325 3.70 -5.58 7.10
CA PHE A 325 3.78 -7.03 6.95
C PHE A 325 3.26 -7.51 5.61
N ALA A 326 2.12 -6.95 5.14
CA ALA A 326 1.51 -7.33 3.88
C ALA A 326 2.38 -6.98 2.67
N LEU A 327 2.99 -5.78 2.64
CA LEU A 327 3.89 -5.35 1.56
C LEU A 327 5.14 -6.23 1.48
N ASN A 328 5.78 -6.54 2.62
CA ASN A 328 6.94 -7.43 2.64
C ASN A 328 6.59 -8.86 2.20
N ARG A 329 5.42 -9.37 2.62
CA ARG A 329 4.93 -10.66 2.14
C ARG A 329 4.67 -10.65 0.64
N LEU A 330 4.02 -9.61 0.12
CA LEU A 330 3.73 -9.47 -1.30
C LEU A 330 5.01 -9.45 -2.15
N ALA A 331 6.01 -8.66 -1.74
CA ALA A 331 7.31 -8.61 -2.41
C ALA A 331 7.94 -10.00 -2.51
N GLY A 332 7.94 -10.77 -1.42
CA GLY A 332 8.47 -12.14 -1.39
C GLY A 332 7.67 -13.13 -2.24
N VAL A 333 6.34 -12.98 -2.28
CA VAL A 333 5.46 -13.83 -3.13
C VAL A 333 5.74 -13.55 -4.60
N VAL A 334 5.74 -12.29 -5.03
CA VAL A 334 5.99 -11.90 -6.43
C VAL A 334 7.38 -12.33 -6.90
N ASP A 335 8.40 -12.09 -6.07
CA ASP A 335 9.79 -12.43 -6.42
C ASP A 335 10.00 -13.93 -6.64
N LYS A 336 9.33 -14.76 -5.83
CA LYS A 336 9.56 -16.21 -5.79
C LYS A 336 8.52 -17.06 -6.52
N MET A 337 7.38 -16.47 -6.95
CA MET A 337 6.32 -17.24 -7.60
C MET A 337 6.83 -17.96 -8.84
N ILE A 338 6.27 -19.16 -9.06
CA ILE A 338 6.58 -19.98 -10.22
C ILE A 338 5.60 -19.64 -11.34
N ILE A 339 6.12 -19.49 -12.55
CA ILE A 339 5.32 -19.29 -13.77
C ILE A 339 5.45 -20.55 -14.62
N TYR A 340 4.35 -20.96 -15.25
CA TYR A 340 4.27 -22.16 -16.11
C TYR A 340 3.92 -21.74 -17.55
N PRO A 341 4.91 -21.35 -18.38
CA PRO A 341 4.67 -20.91 -19.75
C PRO A 341 3.97 -21.97 -20.62
N GLU A 342 4.28 -23.25 -20.42
CA GLU A 342 3.67 -24.36 -21.15
C GLU A 342 2.16 -24.43 -20.89
N ASN A 343 1.72 -24.22 -19.65
CA ASN A 343 0.31 -24.21 -19.28
C ASN A 343 -0.40 -22.98 -19.84
N MET A 344 0.29 -21.83 -19.92
CA MET A 344 -0.25 -20.62 -20.56
C MET A 344 -0.58 -20.88 -22.04
N LEU A 345 0.34 -21.51 -22.77
CA LEU A 345 0.13 -21.90 -24.16
C LEU A 345 -0.97 -22.96 -24.31
N ALA A 346 -0.96 -23.99 -23.45
CA ALA A 346 -1.98 -25.04 -23.45
C ALA A 346 -3.38 -24.44 -23.17
N ASN A 347 -3.50 -23.51 -22.24
CA ASN A 347 -4.77 -22.85 -21.95
C ASN A 347 -5.25 -22.02 -23.15
N MET A 348 -4.35 -21.27 -23.79
CA MET A 348 -4.69 -20.48 -24.97
C MET A 348 -5.21 -21.37 -26.12
N ASN A 349 -4.69 -22.59 -26.24
CA ASN A 349 -5.06 -23.56 -27.25
C ASN A 349 -6.23 -24.47 -26.86
N LYS A 350 -6.88 -24.26 -25.73
CA LYS A 350 -8.14 -25.00 -25.36
C LYS A 350 -9.24 -24.83 -26.43
N PHE A 351 -9.19 -23.74 -27.15
CA PHE A 351 -10.00 -23.45 -28.31
C PHE A 351 -9.03 -23.06 -29.46
N PRO A 352 -8.56 -24.04 -30.26
CA PRO A 352 -7.44 -23.84 -31.17
C PRO A 352 -7.71 -22.70 -32.16
N GLY A 353 -6.83 -21.67 -32.12
CA GLY A 353 -6.88 -20.53 -33.01
C GLY A 353 -7.98 -19.50 -32.73
N LEU A 354 -8.95 -19.75 -31.85
CA LEU A 354 -10.09 -18.87 -31.63
C LEU A 354 -9.72 -17.46 -31.13
N VAL A 355 -8.59 -17.33 -30.43
CA VAL A 355 -8.04 -16.04 -29.98
C VAL A 355 -7.68 -15.08 -31.13
N MET A 356 -7.65 -15.57 -32.39
CA MET A 356 -7.40 -14.79 -33.60
C MET A 356 -8.67 -14.25 -34.27
N SER A 357 -9.86 -14.54 -33.74
CA SER A 357 -11.15 -14.26 -34.38
C SER A 357 -11.34 -12.79 -34.74
N GLN A 358 -10.95 -11.86 -33.87
CA GLN A 358 -11.03 -10.42 -34.18
C GLN A 358 -10.08 -10.01 -35.28
N ARG A 359 -8.88 -10.57 -35.35
CA ARG A 359 -7.91 -10.29 -36.40
C ARG A 359 -8.44 -10.71 -37.79
N VAL A 360 -9.14 -11.86 -37.83
CA VAL A 360 -9.80 -12.35 -39.07
C VAL A 360 -10.97 -11.44 -39.44
N LEU A 361 -11.81 -11.05 -38.47
CA LEU A 361 -12.90 -10.10 -38.68
C LEU A 361 -12.44 -8.82 -39.32
N LEU A 362 -11.38 -8.22 -38.78
CA LEU A 362 -10.80 -6.96 -39.31
C LEU A 362 -10.21 -7.16 -40.69
N ALA A 363 -9.58 -8.28 -40.98
CA ALA A 363 -9.05 -8.59 -42.29
C ALA A 363 -10.16 -8.68 -43.36
N LEU A 364 -11.29 -9.34 -43.04
CA LEU A 364 -12.44 -9.42 -43.92
C LEU A 364 -13.03 -8.03 -44.22
N THR A 365 -13.18 -7.19 -43.22
CA THR A 365 -13.69 -5.83 -43.45
C THR A 365 -12.71 -4.98 -44.28
N GLN A 366 -11.40 -5.14 -44.08
CA GLN A 366 -10.37 -4.48 -44.89
C GLN A 366 -10.37 -4.98 -46.36
N ALA A 367 -10.76 -6.25 -46.57
CA ALA A 367 -10.94 -6.82 -47.92
C ALA A 367 -12.25 -6.41 -48.60
N GLY A 368 -13.05 -5.54 -47.98
CA GLY A 368 -14.28 -4.98 -48.56
C GLY A 368 -15.56 -5.73 -48.20
N VAL A 369 -15.49 -6.71 -47.30
CA VAL A 369 -16.69 -7.40 -46.77
C VAL A 369 -17.41 -6.47 -45.78
N SER A 370 -18.75 -6.42 -45.83
CA SER A 370 -19.52 -5.64 -44.85
C SER A 370 -19.22 -6.13 -43.43
N ARG A 371 -19.38 -5.26 -42.42
CA ARG A 371 -19.14 -5.64 -41.02
C ARG A 371 -20.04 -6.78 -40.57
N GLU A 372 -21.29 -6.73 -40.98
CA GLU A 372 -22.34 -7.73 -40.65
C GLU A 372 -22.00 -9.09 -41.27
N ASP A 373 -21.61 -9.10 -42.55
CA ASP A 373 -21.24 -10.34 -43.23
C ASP A 373 -19.91 -10.89 -42.71
N ALA A 374 -18.92 -10.05 -42.46
CA ALA A 374 -17.66 -10.45 -41.83
C ALA A 374 -17.89 -11.05 -40.44
N TYR A 375 -18.76 -10.43 -39.65
CA TYR A 375 -19.13 -10.97 -38.34
C TYR A 375 -19.81 -12.35 -38.46
N ALA A 376 -20.77 -12.51 -39.36
CA ALA A 376 -21.46 -13.78 -39.61
C ALA A 376 -20.48 -14.87 -40.07
N MET A 377 -19.53 -14.53 -40.97
CA MET A 377 -18.50 -15.47 -41.43
C MET A 377 -17.60 -15.95 -40.27
N VAL A 378 -17.12 -15.03 -39.45
CA VAL A 378 -16.29 -15.37 -38.31
C VAL A 378 -17.08 -16.16 -37.29
N GLN A 379 -18.28 -15.73 -36.94
CA GLN A 379 -19.12 -16.34 -35.91
C GLN A 379 -19.48 -17.81 -36.25
N ARG A 380 -19.92 -18.09 -37.49
CA ARG A 380 -20.29 -19.48 -37.86
C ARG A 380 -19.13 -20.46 -37.74
N ASN A 381 -17.90 -20.01 -38.03
CA ASN A 381 -16.69 -20.82 -37.87
C ASN A 381 -16.25 -20.92 -36.40
N ALA A 382 -16.33 -19.82 -35.65
CA ALA A 382 -15.99 -19.78 -34.23
C ALA A 382 -16.92 -20.64 -33.36
N LEU A 383 -18.23 -20.72 -33.68
CA LEU A 383 -19.19 -21.59 -32.99
C LEU A 383 -18.83 -23.06 -33.12
N LYS A 384 -18.38 -23.51 -34.30
CA LYS A 384 -17.90 -24.90 -34.46
C LYS A 384 -16.70 -25.19 -33.56
N VAL A 385 -15.75 -24.26 -33.45
CA VAL A 385 -14.58 -24.41 -32.52
C VAL A 385 -15.07 -24.52 -31.09
N TRP A 386 -16.05 -23.71 -30.71
CA TRP A 386 -16.61 -23.72 -29.36
C TRP A 386 -17.32 -25.04 -29.03
N GLU A 387 -18.11 -25.54 -29.96
CA GLU A 387 -18.94 -26.74 -29.77
C GLU A 387 -18.14 -28.05 -29.96
N GLU A 388 -17.32 -28.11 -31.00
CA GLU A 388 -16.71 -29.38 -31.48
C GLU A 388 -15.19 -29.45 -31.16
N ARG A 389 -14.58 -28.35 -30.65
CA ARG A 389 -13.12 -28.28 -30.34
C ARG A 389 -12.21 -28.47 -31.56
N VAL A 390 -12.71 -28.16 -32.74
CA VAL A 390 -11.94 -28.19 -34.00
C VAL A 390 -11.03 -26.95 -34.12
N ASP A 391 -10.06 -26.99 -35.04
CA ASP A 391 -9.14 -25.86 -35.28
C ASP A 391 -9.82 -24.74 -36.05
N PHE A 392 -9.74 -23.49 -35.55
CA PHE A 392 -10.39 -22.33 -36.17
C PHE A 392 -9.82 -22.00 -37.55
N ARG A 393 -8.50 -22.11 -37.72
CA ARG A 393 -7.85 -21.87 -38.99
C ARG A 393 -8.32 -22.88 -40.05
N GLU A 394 -8.45 -24.14 -39.71
CA GLU A 394 -8.97 -25.16 -40.63
C GLU A 394 -10.41 -24.89 -41.03
N GLN A 395 -11.25 -24.45 -40.08
CA GLN A 395 -12.63 -24.08 -40.38
C GLN A 395 -12.70 -22.87 -41.37
N LEU A 396 -11.85 -21.87 -41.17
CA LEU A 396 -11.79 -20.71 -42.11
C LEU A 396 -11.29 -21.11 -43.50
N LEU A 397 -10.29 -22.02 -43.57
CA LEU A 397 -9.78 -22.55 -44.85
C LEU A 397 -10.80 -23.41 -45.60
N ALA A 398 -11.75 -24.03 -44.86
CA ALA A 398 -12.86 -24.81 -45.45
C ALA A 398 -14.05 -23.91 -45.89
N ASP A 399 -14.10 -22.69 -45.39
CA ASP A 399 -15.20 -21.74 -45.70
C ASP A 399 -14.93 -21.00 -46.98
N LYS A 400 -15.75 -21.28 -48.02
CA LYS A 400 -15.59 -20.72 -49.38
C LYS A 400 -15.67 -19.20 -49.40
N ASP A 401 -16.53 -18.60 -48.60
CA ASP A 401 -16.71 -17.15 -48.57
C ASP A 401 -15.49 -16.44 -47.94
N VAL A 402 -14.93 -17.03 -46.89
CA VAL A 402 -13.72 -16.52 -46.23
C VAL A 402 -12.50 -16.67 -47.18
N VAL A 403 -12.36 -17.82 -47.81
CA VAL A 403 -11.30 -18.07 -48.80
C VAL A 403 -11.41 -17.15 -50.02
N ALA A 404 -12.63 -16.91 -50.51
CA ALA A 404 -12.85 -15.97 -51.61
C ALA A 404 -12.44 -14.52 -51.27
N ALA A 405 -12.63 -14.09 -50.00
CA ALA A 405 -12.32 -12.74 -49.56
C ALA A 405 -10.81 -12.56 -49.19
N LEU A 406 -10.19 -13.52 -48.55
CA LEU A 406 -8.83 -13.37 -47.99
C LEU A 406 -7.77 -14.21 -48.72
N GLY A 407 -8.13 -15.26 -49.44
CA GLY A 407 -7.23 -16.28 -49.93
C GLY A 407 -6.61 -17.15 -48.81
N VAL A 408 -6.01 -18.26 -49.20
CA VAL A 408 -5.37 -19.21 -48.29
C VAL A 408 -4.22 -18.56 -47.51
N ASP A 409 -3.34 -17.83 -48.20
CA ASP A 409 -2.18 -17.17 -47.61
C ASP A 409 -2.61 -16.04 -46.66
N GLY A 410 -3.63 -15.25 -47.06
CA GLY A 410 -4.20 -14.19 -46.24
C GLY A 410 -4.80 -14.72 -44.93
N ILE A 411 -5.46 -15.89 -44.95
CA ILE A 411 -5.95 -16.56 -43.72
C ILE A 411 -4.77 -16.99 -42.85
N ASN A 412 -3.80 -17.71 -43.41
CA ASN A 412 -2.65 -18.26 -42.65
C ASN A 412 -1.85 -17.14 -41.93
N GLU A 413 -1.63 -16.01 -42.60
CA GLU A 413 -0.95 -14.85 -42.01
C GLU A 413 -1.63 -14.35 -40.74
N LYS A 414 -2.98 -14.50 -40.59
CA LYS A 414 -3.70 -14.00 -39.41
C LYS A 414 -3.44 -14.81 -38.13
N PHE A 415 -2.78 -15.95 -38.25
CA PHE A 415 -2.44 -16.83 -37.11
C PHE A 415 -1.01 -16.61 -36.59
N ASP A 416 -0.31 -15.57 -37.06
CA ASP A 416 0.95 -15.14 -36.48
C ASP A 416 0.75 -14.49 -35.12
N MET A 417 1.33 -15.10 -34.05
CA MET A 417 1.23 -14.63 -32.67
C MET A 417 1.95 -13.30 -32.43
N GLY A 418 3.01 -13.00 -33.19
CA GLY A 418 3.79 -11.76 -33.08
C GLY A 418 2.95 -10.50 -33.33
N TYR A 419 1.82 -10.63 -34.05
CA TYR A 419 0.91 -9.51 -34.28
C TYR A 419 0.37 -8.92 -32.98
N HIS A 420 0.03 -9.73 -31.98
CA HIS A 420 -0.55 -9.26 -30.71
C HIS A 420 0.50 -8.74 -29.73
N THR A 421 1.76 -9.11 -29.92
CA THR A 421 2.85 -8.69 -29.02
C THR A 421 3.74 -7.57 -29.61
N LYS A 422 3.49 -7.13 -30.83
CA LYS A 422 4.33 -6.15 -31.56
C LYS A 422 4.51 -4.79 -30.86
N HIS A 423 3.67 -4.44 -29.91
CA HIS A 423 3.74 -3.18 -29.16
C HIS A 423 4.14 -3.37 -27.69
N VAL A 424 4.60 -4.54 -27.27
CA VAL A 424 5.05 -4.82 -25.91
C VAL A 424 6.18 -3.88 -25.52
N ASP A 425 7.17 -3.69 -26.40
CA ASP A 425 8.29 -2.75 -26.17
C ASP A 425 7.81 -1.32 -25.93
N THR A 426 6.85 -0.84 -26.75
CA THR A 426 6.27 0.50 -26.58
C THR A 426 5.59 0.65 -25.21
N ILE A 427 4.89 -0.39 -24.75
CA ILE A 427 4.21 -0.36 -23.44
C ILE A 427 5.23 -0.38 -22.32
N PHE A 428 6.28 -1.21 -22.42
CA PHE A 428 7.38 -1.26 -21.45
C PHE A 428 8.09 0.08 -21.34
N ALA A 429 8.41 0.72 -22.47
CA ALA A 429 9.02 2.05 -22.47
C ALA A 429 8.14 3.09 -21.74
N ARG A 430 6.82 3.05 -21.92
CA ARG A 430 5.88 3.94 -21.21
C ARG A 430 5.84 3.71 -19.72
N VAL A 431 5.96 2.45 -19.28
CA VAL A 431 5.85 2.09 -17.86
C VAL A 431 7.17 2.31 -17.12
N PHE A 432 8.29 1.96 -17.75
CA PHE A 432 9.60 1.95 -17.09
C PHE A 432 10.51 3.12 -17.48
N GLY A 433 10.13 3.89 -18.51
CA GLY A 433 10.90 5.07 -18.95
C GLY A 433 12.18 4.72 -19.73
N GLU A 434 12.23 3.52 -20.33
CA GLU A 434 13.44 3.00 -21.03
C GLU A 434 13.19 2.76 -22.52
#